data_5538b96a01d8194ea854b12edab08ff6
#
_entry.id   5538b96a01d8194ea854b12edab08ff6
#
_cell.length_a   1.000
_cell.length_b   1.000
_cell.length_c   1.000
_cell.angle_alpha   90.00
_cell.angle_beta   90.00
_cell.angle_gamma   90.00
#
_symmetry.space_group_name_H-M   'P 1'
#
loop_
_entity.id
_entity.type
_entity.pdbx_description
1 polymer ?
#
loop_
_entity_poly.entity_id
_entity_poly.type
_entity_poly.pdbx_seq_one_letter_code
_entity_poly.pdbx_strand_id
1 'polypeptide(L)'
;MLALLSGSALGLVPSTHWRRFTDLHAGEWRGRWSTLGPDGTLLDEISAAQRLEVAANEDVATNTLIFVSQSVRSDCETCFDSEETKEMPAGSFSADTLPYYICGQGSALGPRVLRSGAMSFEACVRHGDERVRLTAQFAPEPSADGSGAPVSLALGRVTFACEALAPAAAALVPAARDVPLDWDGTWAGGRHTLVAPPSPAAEAVVTAVTGASLALEGAAEATLLALPSRGVSAVLPARILAAQPALLTLSWQPTAGTTLRLEASVEALGRSVVSTESSTVMSPPRLLELTVSELRRE
;
A
#
# COMPACT_ATOMS: atom_id res chain seq x y z
N MET A 1 -11.64 -57.88 11.65
CA MET A 1 -12.57 -56.87 11.12
C MET A 1 -12.15 -55.51 11.66
N LEU A 2 -11.21 -54.81 10.98
CA LEU A 2 -10.71 -53.49 11.35
C LEU A 2 -11.57 -52.47 10.66
N ALA A 3 -12.29 -51.67 11.42
CA ALA A 3 -13.00 -50.50 10.92
C ALA A 3 -12.00 -49.38 10.71
N LEU A 4 -11.76 -49.03 9.46
CA LEU A 4 -11.06 -47.80 9.05
C LEU A 4 -11.95 -46.61 9.40
N LEU A 5 -11.58 -45.88 10.44
CA LEU A 5 -12.11 -44.54 10.72
C LEU A 5 -11.56 -43.62 9.66
N SER A 6 -12.35 -43.34 8.63
CA SER A 6 -12.14 -42.21 7.71
C SER A 6 -12.32 -40.91 8.48
N GLY A 7 -11.22 -40.37 8.98
CA GLY A 7 -11.20 -39.01 9.52
C GLY A 7 -11.53 -38.04 8.42
N SER A 8 -12.74 -37.49 8.43
CA SER A 8 -13.07 -36.29 7.64
C SER A 8 -12.14 -35.19 8.09
N ALA A 9 -11.23 -34.77 7.21
CA ALA A 9 -10.49 -33.55 7.40
C ALA A 9 -11.53 -32.39 7.46
N LEU A 10 -11.81 -31.95 8.67
CA LEU A 10 -12.54 -30.68 8.88
C LEU A 10 -11.67 -29.61 8.24
N GLY A 11 -12.01 -29.20 7.02
CA GLY A 11 -11.37 -28.07 6.36
C GLY A 11 -11.48 -26.87 7.31
N LEU A 12 -10.34 -26.37 7.77
CA LEU A 12 -10.27 -25.15 8.55
C LEU A 12 -10.87 -24.02 7.70
N VAL A 13 -11.95 -23.41 8.20
CA VAL A 13 -12.55 -22.24 7.54
C VAL A 13 -11.53 -21.10 7.62
N PRO A 14 -11.08 -20.54 6.48
CA PRO A 14 -10.12 -19.47 6.48
C PRO A 14 -10.56 -18.31 7.40
N SER A 15 -9.63 -17.69 8.11
CA SER A 15 -9.95 -16.58 9.00
C SER A 15 -10.59 -15.43 8.23
N THR A 16 -11.46 -14.64 8.86
CA THR A 16 -12.08 -13.47 8.24
C THR A 16 -11.03 -12.52 7.66
N HIS A 17 -9.90 -12.38 8.35
CA HIS A 17 -8.78 -11.55 7.92
C HIS A 17 -8.15 -12.05 6.61
N TRP A 18 -7.90 -13.36 6.52
CA TRP A 18 -7.38 -14.00 5.31
C TRP A 18 -8.31 -13.85 4.11
N ARG A 19 -9.61 -14.07 4.31
CA ARG A 19 -10.61 -13.86 3.24
C ARG A 19 -10.61 -12.44 2.73
N ARG A 20 -10.64 -11.44 3.63
CA ARG A 20 -10.58 -10.03 3.23
C ARG A 20 -9.30 -9.72 2.46
N PHE A 21 -8.16 -10.30 2.84
CA PHE A 21 -6.91 -10.14 2.11
C PHE A 21 -7.02 -10.73 0.70
N THR A 22 -7.49 -11.95 0.57
CA THR A 22 -7.65 -12.60 -0.75
C THR A 22 -8.69 -11.88 -1.61
N ASP A 23 -9.79 -11.43 -1.03
CA ASP A 23 -10.80 -10.64 -1.75
C ASP A 23 -10.22 -9.33 -2.31
N LEU A 24 -9.32 -8.67 -1.59
CA LEU A 24 -8.71 -7.42 -2.03
C LEU A 24 -7.59 -7.62 -3.06
N HIS A 25 -6.82 -8.70 -2.94
CA HIS A 25 -5.54 -8.81 -3.62
C HIS A 25 -5.44 -9.96 -4.62
N ALA A 26 -6.29 -11.00 -4.53
CA ALA A 26 -6.20 -12.15 -5.43
C ALA A 26 -6.47 -11.76 -6.88
N GLY A 27 -5.80 -12.48 -7.80
CA GLY A 27 -5.86 -12.24 -9.23
C GLY A 27 -4.62 -11.55 -9.79
N GLU A 28 -4.68 -11.23 -11.06
CA GLU A 28 -3.62 -10.52 -11.76
C GLU A 28 -4.02 -9.06 -11.98
N TRP A 29 -3.28 -8.18 -11.36
CA TRP A 29 -3.49 -6.73 -11.38
C TRP A 29 -2.46 -6.10 -12.28
N ARG A 30 -2.90 -5.47 -13.36
CA ARG A 30 -2.06 -4.88 -14.39
C ARG A 30 -2.20 -3.37 -14.39
N GLY A 31 -1.11 -2.66 -14.60
CA GLY A 31 -1.17 -1.21 -14.66
C GLY A 31 0.14 -0.52 -14.88
N ARG A 32 0.10 0.78 -14.62
CA ARG A 32 1.25 1.66 -14.71
C ARG A 32 1.75 2.00 -13.31
N TRP A 33 3.05 1.81 -13.11
CA TRP A 33 3.73 2.11 -11.86
C TRP A 33 4.63 3.32 -12.10
N SER A 34 4.27 4.45 -11.46
CA SER A 34 4.98 5.72 -11.59
C SER A 34 5.74 5.98 -10.30
N THR A 35 7.06 6.12 -10.38
CA THR A 35 7.93 6.43 -9.24
C THR A 35 8.29 7.89 -9.26
N LEU A 36 8.00 8.58 -8.17
CA LEU A 36 8.27 10.01 -7.96
C LEU A 36 9.37 10.21 -6.91
N GLY A 37 10.16 11.24 -7.11
CA GLY A 37 11.02 11.81 -6.07
C GLY A 37 10.21 12.53 -4.98
N PRO A 38 10.86 12.91 -3.87
CA PRO A 38 10.20 13.63 -2.78
C PRO A 38 9.69 15.02 -3.18
N ASP A 39 10.19 15.58 -4.26
CA ASP A 39 9.78 16.84 -4.86
C ASP A 39 8.66 16.68 -5.92
N GLY A 40 8.16 15.47 -6.14
CA GLY A 40 7.16 15.16 -7.15
C GLY A 40 7.71 14.94 -8.56
N THR A 41 9.03 15.01 -8.76
CA THR A 41 9.64 14.72 -10.06
C THR A 41 9.45 13.27 -10.43
N LEU A 42 8.95 12.98 -11.64
CA LEU A 42 8.84 11.64 -12.16
C LEU A 42 10.24 11.05 -12.41
N LEU A 43 10.60 10.00 -11.68
CA LEU A 43 11.88 9.32 -11.78
C LEU A 43 11.83 8.14 -12.76
N ASP A 44 10.69 7.43 -12.76
CA ASP A 44 10.51 6.25 -13.59
C ASP A 44 9.02 5.94 -13.78
N GLU A 45 8.66 5.37 -14.92
CA GLU A 45 7.33 4.87 -15.19
C GLU A 45 7.40 3.57 -16.00
N ILE A 46 6.83 2.50 -15.44
CA ILE A 46 6.87 1.17 -16.04
C ILE A 46 5.47 0.58 -16.17
N SER A 47 5.27 -0.27 -17.17
CA SER A 47 4.12 -1.17 -17.22
C SER A 47 4.46 -2.43 -16.43
N ALA A 48 3.61 -2.77 -15.48
CA ALA A 48 3.85 -3.92 -14.64
C ALA A 48 2.54 -4.58 -14.20
N ALA A 49 2.64 -5.81 -13.72
CA ALA A 49 1.56 -6.51 -13.09
C ALA A 49 2.00 -7.14 -11.78
N GLN A 50 1.04 -7.33 -10.89
CA GLN A 50 1.17 -8.15 -9.71
C GLN A 50 0.14 -9.27 -9.79
N ARG A 51 0.59 -10.51 -9.70
CA ARG A 51 -0.26 -11.69 -9.65
C ARG A 51 -0.22 -12.29 -8.26
N LEU A 52 -1.38 -12.41 -7.62
CA LEU A 52 -1.56 -13.12 -6.36
C LEU A 52 -2.43 -14.35 -6.62
N GLU A 53 -1.81 -15.52 -6.59
CA GLU A 53 -2.47 -16.81 -6.79
C GLU A 53 -2.72 -17.47 -5.43
N VAL A 54 -3.97 -17.76 -5.13
CA VAL A 54 -4.38 -18.47 -3.92
C VAL A 54 -4.39 -19.97 -4.23
N ALA A 55 -3.72 -20.78 -3.39
CA ALA A 55 -3.69 -22.21 -3.56
C ALA A 55 -5.09 -22.84 -3.43
N ALA A 56 -5.29 -24.00 -4.03
CA ALA A 56 -6.59 -24.67 -4.06
C ALA A 56 -7.16 -25.03 -2.67
N ASN A 57 -6.31 -25.17 -1.67
CA ASN A 57 -6.71 -25.33 -0.27
C ASN A 57 -7.01 -24.01 0.46
N GLU A 58 -6.84 -22.87 -0.25
CA GLU A 58 -7.05 -21.50 0.25
C GLU A 58 -6.15 -21.10 1.44
N ASP A 59 -5.07 -21.85 1.73
CA ASP A 59 -4.22 -21.60 2.91
C ASP A 59 -3.01 -20.74 2.60
N VAL A 60 -2.58 -20.71 1.33
CA VAL A 60 -1.37 -20.03 0.89
C VAL A 60 -1.65 -19.22 -0.37
N ALA A 61 -1.11 -18.03 -0.43
CA ALA A 61 -1.08 -17.21 -1.62
C ALA A 61 0.36 -16.95 -2.05
N THR A 62 0.62 -17.09 -3.35
CA THR A 62 1.91 -16.78 -3.96
C THR A 62 1.82 -15.45 -4.71
N ASN A 63 2.78 -14.58 -4.47
CA ASN A 63 2.87 -13.26 -5.09
C ASN A 63 3.99 -13.23 -6.13
N THR A 64 3.66 -12.82 -7.35
CA THR A 64 4.60 -12.66 -8.47
C THR A 64 4.47 -11.24 -9.03
N LEU A 65 5.61 -10.58 -9.23
CA LEU A 65 5.69 -9.32 -9.96
C LEU A 65 6.06 -9.62 -11.42
N ILE A 66 5.40 -8.94 -12.33
CA ILE A 66 5.59 -9.09 -13.77
C ILE A 66 5.94 -7.72 -14.34
N PHE A 67 7.16 -7.59 -14.82
CA PHE A 67 7.64 -6.35 -15.43
C PHE A 67 7.61 -6.51 -16.95
N VAL A 68 7.12 -5.49 -17.62
CA VAL A 68 7.04 -5.43 -19.07
C VAL A 68 7.96 -4.34 -19.57
N SER A 69 8.98 -4.72 -20.29
CA SER A 69 9.86 -3.80 -20.99
C SER A 69 9.54 -3.81 -22.48
N GLN A 70 9.49 -2.61 -23.08
CA GLN A 70 9.25 -2.43 -24.49
C GLN A 70 10.50 -1.83 -25.12
N SER A 71 11.07 -2.48 -26.13
CA SER A 71 12.14 -1.91 -26.92
C SER A 71 11.56 -1.06 -28.05
N VAL A 72 11.99 0.21 -28.14
CA VAL A 72 11.58 1.13 -29.20
C VAL A 72 12.44 0.89 -30.43
N ARG A 73 11.82 0.84 -31.61
CA ARG A 73 12.57 0.75 -32.87
C ARG A 73 13.41 1.99 -33.09
N SER A 74 14.64 1.80 -33.52
CA SER A 74 15.57 2.91 -33.76
C SER A 74 15.15 3.86 -34.88
N ASP A 75 14.24 3.43 -35.76
CA ASP A 75 13.73 4.17 -36.92
C ASP A 75 12.34 4.79 -36.71
N CYS A 76 11.71 4.56 -35.53
CA CYS A 76 10.37 5.05 -35.24
C CYS A 76 10.16 5.21 -33.72
N GLU A 77 9.99 6.43 -33.23
CA GLU A 77 9.82 6.74 -31.79
C GLU A 77 8.53 6.12 -31.16
N THR A 78 7.57 5.75 -31.99
CA THR A 78 6.29 5.18 -31.54
C THR A 78 6.12 3.71 -31.89
N CYS A 79 7.11 3.10 -32.55
CA CYS A 79 7.07 1.69 -32.96
C CYS A 79 7.91 0.84 -32.01
N PHE A 80 7.32 -0.24 -31.52
CA PHE A 80 7.99 -1.20 -30.65
C PHE A 80 8.44 -2.41 -31.42
N ASP A 81 9.69 -2.85 -31.21
CA ASP A 81 10.24 -4.05 -31.85
C ASP A 81 9.83 -5.32 -31.10
N SER A 82 9.82 -5.26 -29.79
CA SER A 82 9.50 -6.39 -28.93
C SER A 82 8.99 -5.96 -27.57
N GLU A 83 8.21 -6.82 -26.97
CA GLU A 83 7.81 -6.76 -25.58
C GLU A 83 8.45 -7.93 -24.85
N GLU A 84 9.27 -7.65 -23.85
CA GLU A 84 9.88 -8.66 -23.00
C GLU A 84 9.20 -8.64 -21.63
N THR A 85 8.73 -9.80 -21.20
CA THR A 85 8.10 -9.98 -19.90
C THR A 85 9.06 -10.70 -18.96
N LYS A 86 9.33 -10.09 -17.81
CA LYS A 86 10.14 -10.69 -16.74
C LYS A 86 9.27 -10.94 -15.51
N GLU A 87 9.12 -12.21 -15.15
CA GLU A 87 8.47 -12.60 -13.90
C GLU A 87 9.49 -12.71 -12.77
N MET A 88 9.10 -12.19 -11.58
CA MET A 88 9.92 -12.23 -10.39
C MET A 88 9.06 -12.64 -9.18
N PRO A 89 9.37 -13.76 -8.50
CA PRO A 89 8.71 -14.14 -7.26
C PRO A 89 8.88 -13.04 -6.22
N ALA A 90 7.78 -12.61 -5.61
CA ALA A 90 7.76 -11.56 -4.60
C ALA A 90 7.45 -12.07 -3.19
N GLY A 91 7.23 -13.39 -3.05
CA GLY A 91 7.00 -14.07 -1.79
C GLY A 91 5.72 -14.89 -1.76
N SER A 92 5.47 -15.50 -0.62
CA SER A 92 4.23 -16.23 -0.34
C SER A 92 3.70 -15.80 1.03
N PHE A 93 2.38 -15.88 1.20
CA PHE A 93 1.66 -15.53 2.41
C PHE A 93 0.77 -16.69 2.83
N SER A 94 0.56 -16.84 4.12
CA SER A 94 -0.46 -17.73 4.69
C SER A 94 -1.30 -16.95 5.70
N ALA A 95 -2.42 -17.51 6.11
CA ALA A 95 -3.28 -16.89 7.11
C ALA A 95 -2.54 -16.56 8.42
N ASP A 96 -1.57 -17.39 8.80
CA ASP A 96 -0.79 -17.24 10.04
C ASP A 96 0.38 -16.24 9.89
N THR A 97 0.86 -16.01 8.67
CA THR A 97 2.04 -15.18 8.38
C THR A 97 1.71 -13.92 7.60
N LEU A 98 0.42 -13.56 7.49
CA LEU A 98 -0.04 -12.42 6.73
C LEU A 98 0.43 -11.10 7.35
N PRO A 99 1.32 -10.35 6.68
CA PRO A 99 1.85 -9.10 7.22
C PRO A 99 0.97 -7.88 6.91
N TYR A 100 -0.19 -8.08 6.28
CA TYR A 100 -1.10 -7.03 5.86
C TYR A 100 -2.11 -6.68 6.95
N TYR A 101 -2.37 -5.41 7.11
CA TYR A 101 -3.50 -4.87 7.87
C TYR A 101 -4.64 -4.57 6.88
N ILE A 102 -5.82 -5.13 7.10
CA ILE A 102 -6.96 -4.99 6.21
C ILE A 102 -8.04 -4.15 6.88
N CYS A 103 -8.49 -3.10 6.23
CA CYS A 103 -9.46 -2.15 6.75
C CYS A 103 -10.41 -1.69 5.64
N GLY A 104 -11.68 -2.06 5.69
CA GLY A 104 -12.65 -1.73 4.64
C GLY A 104 -12.20 -2.17 3.24
N GLN A 105 -12.17 -1.25 2.31
CA GLN A 105 -11.70 -1.43 0.93
C GLN A 105 -10.21 -1.08 0.77
N GLY A 106 -9.45 -1.11 1.86
CA GLY A 106 -8.04 -0.83 1.83
C GLY A 106 -7.20 -1.78 2.66
N SER A 107 -5.90 -1.69 2.46
CA SER A 107 -4.90 -2.44 3.21
C SER A 107 -3.62 -1.65 3.36
N ALA A 108 -2.83 -2.03 4.37
CA ALA A 108 -1.48 -1.53 4.56
C ALA A 108 -0.51 -2.70 4.80
N LEU A 109 0.73 -2.55 4.32
CA LEU A 109 1.84 -3.45 4.59
C LEU A 109 2.99 -2.66 5.21
N GLY A 110 3.39 -3.02 6.39
CA GLY A 110 4.43 -2.32 7.14
C GLY A 110 3.85 -1.35 8.17
N PRO A 111 4.66 -0.39 8.65
CA PRO A 111 6.03 -0.07 8.22
C PRO A 111 7.05 -1.20 8.51
N ARG A 112 8.02 -1.36 7.62
CA ARG A 112 9.07 -2.38 7.74
C ARG A 112 10.44 -1.81 7.39
N VAL A 113 11.49 -2.31 8.05
CA VAL A 113 12.87 -1.94 7.74
C VAL A 113 13.40 -2.85 6.64
N LEU A 114 13.94 -2.24 5.60
CA LEU A 114 14.62 -2.93 4.51
C LEU A 114 16.07 -3.23 4.90
N ARG A 115 16.74 -4.13 4.16
CA ARG A 115 18.18 -4.44 4.37
C ARG A 115 19.09 -3.21 4.25
N SER A 116 18.67 -2.20 3.52
CA SER A 116 19.38 -0.92 3.39
C SER A 116 19.26 -0.02 4.62
N GLY A 117 18.48 -0.39 5.62
CA GLY A 117 18.12 0.48 6.75
C GLY A 117 16.95 1.43 6.44
N ALA A 118 16.52 1.53 5.19
CA ALA A 118 15.37 2.33 4.82
C ALA A 118 14.08 1.72 5.37
N MET A 119 13.10 2.56 5.70
CA MET A 119 11.74 2.13 6.02
C MET A 119 10.88 2.11 4.76
N SER A 120 10.09 1.06 4.59
CA SER A 120 9.09 0.97 3.53
C SER A 120 7.70 0.83 4.14
N PHE A 121 6.74 1.54 3.55
CA PHE A 121 5.33 1.43 3.87
C PHE A 121 4.53 1.31 2.58
N GLU A 122 3.60 0.37 2.51
CA GLU A 122 2.68 0.21 1.38
C GLU A 122 1.25 0.43 1.85
N ALA A 123 0.49 1.19 1.09
CA ALA A 123 -0.94 1.39 1.23
C ALA A 123 -1.65 0.99 -0.05
N CYS A 124 -2.83 0.43 0.06
CA CYS A 124 -3.66 0.03 -1.08
C CYS A 124 -5.12 0.42 -0.82
N VAL A 125 -5.81 0.93 -1.83
CA VAL A 125 -7.25 1.12 -1.85
C VAL A 125 -7.81 0.53 -3.14
N ARG A 126 -8.98 -0.13 -3.04
CA ARG A 126 -9.66 -0.80 -4.16
C ARG A 126 -11.08 -0.28 -4.33
N HIS A 127 -11.49 -0.11 -5.59
CA HIS A 127 -12.87 0.19 -5.98
C HIS A 127 -13.25 -0.67 -7.19
N GLY A 128 -14.12 -1.64 -6.97
CA GLY A 128 -14.47 -2.64 -7.99
C GLY A 128 -13.25 -3.43 -8.46
N ASP A 129 -13.00 -3.41 -9.76
CA ASP A 129 -11.87 -4.08 -10.41
C ASP A 129 -10.66 -3.16 -10.63
N GLU A 130 -10.61 -2.05 -9.94
CA GLU A 130 -9.49 -1.12 -9.97
C GLU A 130 -8.92 -0.92 -8.57
N ARG A 131 -7.61 -0.67 -8.50
CA ARG A 131 -6.95 -0.33 -7.25
C ARG A 131 -5.79 0.64 -7.46
N VAL A 132 -5.47 1.35 -6.40
CA VAL A 132 -4.25 2.14 -6.32
C VAL A 132 -3.43 1.65 -5.15
N ARG A 133 -2.15 1.39 -5.41
CA ARG A 133 -1.17 1.13 -4.36
C ARG A 133 -0.14 2.25 -4.31
N LEU A 134 0.21 2.62 -3.11
CA LEU A 134 1.28 3.55 -2.79
C LEU A 134 2.39 2.78 -2.07
N THR A 135 3.63 2.89 -2.52
CA THR A 135 4.79 2.43 -1.77
C THR A 135 5.69 3.62 -1.47
N ALA A 136 5.76 4.03 -0.21
CA ALA A 136 6.65 5.09 0.26
C ALA A 136 7.92 4.48 0.86
N GLN A 137 9.09 5.04 0.52
CA GLN A 137 10.37 4.65 1.07
C GLN A 137 11.06 5.85 1.71
N PHE A 138 11.49 5.65 2.95
CA PHE A 138 12.16 6.65 3.76
C PHE A 138 13.57 6.17 4.07
N ALA A 139 14.55 6.99 3.70
CA ALA A 139 15.97 6.69 3.94
C ALA A 139 16.42 7.23 5.31
N PRO A 140 17.30 6.51 6.05
CA PRO A 140 17.84 7.01 7.28
C PRO A 140 18.72 8.24 7.03
N GLU A 141 18.52 9.29 7.81
CA GLU A 141 19.40 10.45 7.84
C GLU A 141 20.45 10.26 8.96
N PRO A 142 21.73 10.50 8.67
CA PRO A 142 22.77 10.42 9.69
C PRO A 142 22.52 11.47 10.76
N SER A 143 22.79 11.10 12.01
CA SER A 143 22.77 12.06 13.13
C SER A 143 23.85 13.12 12.95
N ALA A 144 23.49 14.39 13.17
CA ALA A 144 24.43 15.49 13.12
C ALA A 144 25.52 15.41 14.23
N ASP A 145 25.28 14.64 15.29
CA ASP A 145 26.22 14.45 16.41
C ASP A 145 27.26 13.36 16.15
N GLY A 146 27.25 12.73 14.98
CA GLY A 146 28.19 11.67 14.63
C GLY A 146 27.97 10.34 15.38
N SER A 147 26.88 10.20 16.14
CA SER A 147 26.57 8.98 16.90
C SER A 147 26.25 7.76 16.01
N GLY A 148 26.06 7.99 14.70
CA GLY A 148 25.69 6.95 13.74
C GLY A 148 24.27 6.41 13.88
N ALA A 149 23.54 6.80 14.92
CA ALA A 149 22.14 6.41 15.09
C ALA A 149 21.24 7.31 14.24
N PRO A 150 20.32 6.77 13.43
CA PRO A 150 19.39 7.60 12.68
C PRO A 150 18.46 8.34 13.63
N VAL A 151 18.38 9.67 13.48
CA VAL A 151 17.48 10.53 14.27
C VAL A 151 16.16 10.70 13.53
N SER A 152 16.20 10.58 12.20
CA SER A 152 15.06 10.74 11.31
C SER A 152 15.19 9.86 10.07
N LEU A 153 14.06 9.67 9.42
CA LEU A 153 13.95 9.02 8.12
C LEU A 153 13.40 10.05 7.13
N ALA A 154 14.15 10.41 6.10
CA ALA A 154 13.69 11.32 5.05
C ALA A 154 12.96 10.57 3.95
N LEU A 155 11.90 11.17 3.42
CA LEU A 155 11.21 10.65 2.23
C LEU A 155 12.20 10.60 1.05
N GLY A 156 12.42 9.41 0.50
CA GLY A 156 13.34 9.20 -0.59
C GLY A 156 12.64 9.06 -1.93
N ARG A 157 11.59 8.25 -1.98
CA ARG A 157 10.78 8.04 -3.20
C ARG A 157 9.42 7.46 -2.88
N VAL A 158 8.50 7.64 -3.82
CA VAL A 158 7.14 7.12 -3.77
C VAL A 158 6.79 6.47 -5.10
N THR A 159 6.25 5.27 -5.05
CA THR A 159 5.72 4.60 -6.23
C THR A 159 4.21 4.49 -6.11
N PHE A 160 3.49 5.01 -7.10
CA PHE A 160 2.07 4.77 -7.30
C PHE A 160 1.88 3.67 -8.35
N ALA A 161 1.16 2.63 -7.99
CA ALA A 161 0.71 1.58 -8.92
C ALA A 161 -0.79 1.73 -9.12
N CYS A 162 -1.18 2.26 -10.29
CA CYS A 162 -2.58 2.35 -10.70
C CYS A 162 -2.91 1.13 -11.56
N GLU A 163 -3.74 0.23 -11.04
CA GLU A 163 -3.91 -1.12 -11.56
C GLU A 163 -5.39 -1.46 -11.76
N ALA A 164 -5.66 -2.30 -12.75
CA ALA A 164 -6.96 -2.94 -12.94
C ALA A 164 -6.80 -4.46 -12.90
N LEU A 165 -7.84 -5.14 -12.39
CA LEU A 165 -7.92 -6.60 -12.42
C LEU A 165 -8.05 -7.05 -13.86
N ALA A 166 -7.06 -7.82 -14.33
CA ALA A 166 -7.02 -8.27 -15.70
C ALA A 166 -7.98 -9.45 -15.90
N PRO A 167 -8.98 -9.36 -16.79
CA PRO A 167 -9.47 -10.54 -17.46
C PRO A 167 -8.32 -11.09 -18.31
N ALA A 168 -8.17 -12.41 -18.42
CA ALA A 168 -7.02 -13.12 -18.97
C ALA A 168 -6.49 -12.68 -20.37
N ALA A 169 -7.07 -11.65 -20.98
CA ALA A 169 -6.75 -11.15 -22.32
C ALA A 169 -6.71 -9.62 -22.48
N ALA A 170 -6.75 -8.84 -21.40
CA ALA A 170 -6.83 -7.39 -21.52
C ALA A 170 -5.45 -6.72 -21.69
N ALA A 171 -5.43 -5.60 -22.41
CA ALA A 171 -4.26 -4.76 -22.59
C ALA A 171 -3.67 -4.33 -21.23
N LEU A 172 -2.33 -4.25 -21.16
CA LEU A 172 -1.54 -4.01 -19.95
C LEU A 172 -1.75 -2.65 -19.28
N VAL A 173 -2.54 -1.75 -19.86
CA VAL A 173 -2.63 -0.38 -19.38
C VAL A 173 -4.10 0.04 -19.28
N PRO A 174 -4.62 0.28 -18.07
CA PRO A 174 -5.86 1.04 -17.93
C PRO A 174 -5.67 2.40 -18.58
N ALA A 175 -6.65 2.84 -19.37
CA ALA A 175 -6.61 4.15 -20.00
C ALA A 175 -6.42 5.24 -18.94
N ALA A 176 -5.59 6.24 -19.26
CA ALA A 176 -5.51 7.44 -18.43
C ALA A 176 -6.93 8.04 -18.35
N ARG A 177 -7.38 8.32 -17.14
CA ARG A 177 -8.64 9.02 -16.92
C ARG A 177 -8.30 10.45 -16.57
N ASP A 178 -8.76 11.40 -17.35
CA ASP A 178 -8.78 12.80 -16.95
C ASP A 178 -9.91 13.00 -15.91
N VAL A 179 -9.72 12.46 -14.73
CA VAL A 179 -10.52 12.80 -13.57
C VAL A 179 -9.79 13.94 -12.87
N PRO A 180 -10.29 15.18 -12.97
CA PRO A 180 -9.67 16.28 -12.24
C PRO A 180 -9.72 15.95 -10.74
N LEU A 181 -8.61 16.14 -10.04
CA LEU A 181 -8.56 16.07 -8.60
C LEU A 181 -9.40 17.23 -8.04
N ASP A 182 -10.62 16.95 -7.69
CA ASP A 182 -11.55 17.92 -7.10
C ASP A 182 -11.91 17.43 -5.68
N TRP A 183 -11.21 18.01 -4.73
CA TRP A 183 -11.42 17.75 -3.30
C TRP A 183 -12.39 18.73 -2.66
N ASP A 184 -12.87 19.73 -3.40
CA ASP A 184 -13.79 20.73 -2.88
C ASP A 184 -15.19 20.13 -2.65
N GLY A 185 -15.93 20.74 -1.72
CA GLY A 185 -17.28 20.33 -1.37
C GLY A 185 -17.36 19.50 -0.12
N THR A 186 -18.56 19.01 0.16
CA THR A 186 -18.89 18.17 1.32
C THR A 186 -19.02 16.71 0.89
N TRP A 187 -18.56 15.84 1.75
CA TRP A 187 -18.48 14.42 1.50
C TRP A 187 -19.12 13.62 2.64
N ALA A 188 -19.84 12.57 2.30
CA ALA A 188 -20.45 11.66 3.26
C ALA A 188 -20.20 10.20 2.89
N GLY A 189 -20.19 9.32 3.88
CA GLY A 189 -19.99 7.89 3.65
C GLY A 189 -19.64 7.10 4.88
N GLY A 190 -18.86 6.04 4.68
CA GLY A 190 -18.39 5.14 5.73
C GLY A 190 -16.89 5.32 5.98
N ARG A 191 -16.52 5.26 7.25
CA ARG A 191 -15.14 5.22 7.72
C ARG A 191 -14.91 3.94 8.51
N HIS A 192 -13.89 3.21 8.14
CA HIS A 192 -13.41 2.02 8.86
C HIS A 192 -12.11 2.39 9.57
N THR A 193 -12.00 2.08 10.85
CA THR A 193 -10.80 2.37 11.65
C THR A 193 -10.31 1.12 12.34
N LEU A 194 -9.04 0.81 12.18
CA LEU A 194 -8.33 -0.29 12.81
C LEU A 194 -7.24 0.30 13.71
N VAL A 195 -7.32 0.06 15.01
CA VAL A 195 -6.31 0.52 15.98
C VAL A 195 -5.30 -0.59 16.24
N ALA A 196 -4.03 -0.27 16.18
CA ALA A 196 -2.94 -1.21 16.37
C ALA A 196 -2.51 -1.37 17.85
N PRO A 197 -1.86 -2.49 18.21
CA PRO A 197 -1.53 -3.59 17.34
C PRO A 197 -2.79 -4.42 17.03
N PRO A 198 -3.19 -4.49 15.78
CA PRO A 198 -4.31 -5.34 15.44
C PRO A 198 -3.88 -6.79 15.64
N SER A 199 -4.62 -7.52 16.45
CA SER A 199 -4.63 -8.96 16.30
C SER A 199 -5.10 -9.27 14.87
N PRO A 200 -4.64 -10.36 14.23
CA PRO A 200 -5.22 -10.84 12.98
C PRO A 200 -6.75 -11.00 13.03
N ALA A 201 -7.31 -11.11 14.23
CA ALA A 201 -8.75 -11.16 14.50
C ALA A 201 -9.38 -9.80 14.82
N ALA A 202 -8.62 -8.71 14.83
CA ALA A 202 -9.19 -7.39 15.12
C ALA A 202 -10.11 -6.93 13.98
N GLU A 203 -11.31 -6.51 14.33
CA GLU A 203 -12.27 -5.94 13.39
C GLU A 203 -12.17 -4.41 13.40
N ALA A 204 -12.28 -3.82 12.21
CA ALA A 204 -12.34 -2.37 12.09
C ALA A 204 -13.67 -1.85 12.66
N VAL A 205 -13.60 -0.76 13.39
CA VAL A 205 -14.79 -0.01 13.83
C VAL A 205 -15.31 0.79 12.63
N VAL A 206 -16.62 0.66 12.36
CA VAL A 206 -17.28 1.40 11.27
C VAL A 206 -18.04 2.58 11.84
N THR A 207 -17.78 3.77 11.30
CA THR A 207 -18.48 5.01 11.66
C THR A 207 -19.02 5.71 10.43
N ALA A 208 -20.18 6.37 10.56
CA ALA A 208 -20.69 7.24 9.51
C ALA A 208 -19.92 8.58 9.52
N VAL A 209 -19.70 9.12 8.33
CA VAL A 209 -19.08 10.44 8.11
C VAL A 209 -20.04 11.28 7.31
N THR A 210 -20.31 12.50 7.76
CA THR A 210 -21.15 13.48 7.07
C THR A 210 -20.48 14.85 7.09
N GLY A 211 -20.64 15.63 6.02
CA GLY A 211 -20.10 16.98 5.94
C GLY A 211 -18.57 17.08 6.01
N ALA A 212 -17.87 16.02 5.65
CA ALA A 212 -16.40 16.01 5.71
C ALA A 212 -15.81 16.90 4.60
N SER A 213 -14.81 17.69 4.94
CA SER A 213 -13.93 18.35 3.98
C SER A 213 -12.73 17.42 3.72
N LEU A 214 -12.40 17.25 2.45
CA LEU A 214 -11.25 16.46 2.01
C LEU A 214 -10.04 17.34 1.63
N ALA A 215 -10.08 18.62 2.00
CA ALA A 215 -8.94 19.51 1.79
C ALA A 215 -7.65 18.81 2.20
N LEU A 216 -6.68 18.78 1.29
CA LEU A 216 -5.37 18.19 1.55
C LEU A 216 -4.56 19.14 2.45
N GLU A 217 -4.95 19.23 3.72
CA GLU A 217 -4.19 19.97 4.73
C GLU A 217 -2.95 19.18 5.06
N GLY A 218 -1.83 19.56 4.46
CA GLY A 218 -0.52 19.07 4.87
C GLY A 218 -0.10 19.75 6.17
N ALA A 219 0.44 18.99 7.13
CA ALA A 219 1.27 19.57 8.18
C ALA A 219 2.40 20.37 7.54
N ALA A 220 2.93 21.38 8.22
CA ALA A 220 3.93 22.33 7.67
C ALA A 220 5.18 21.67 7.06
N GLU A 221 5.41 20.37 7.31
CA GLU A 221 6.53 19.58 6.77
C GLU A 221 6.05 18.37 5.94
N ALA A 222 4.86 18.43 5.38
CA ALA A 222 4.34 17.36 4.53
C ALA A 222 4.58 17.64 3.04
N THR A 223 4.87 16.57 2.30
CA THR A 223 4.97 16.60 0.85
C THR A 223 3.67 16.13 0.24
N LEU A 224 3.08 16.94 -0.64
CA LEU A 224 1.95 16.57 -1.47
C LEU A 224 2.47 16.06 -2.81
N LEU A 225 2.18 14.80 -3.10
CA LEU A 225 2.45 14.15 -4.38
C LEU A 225 1.13 13.82 -5.07
N ALA A 226 1.06 14.06 -6.37
CA ALA A 226 -0.17 13.80 -7.11
C ALA A 226 0.11 13.24 -8.51
N LEU A 227 -0.79 12.37 -8.96
CA LEU A 227 -0.94 11.94 -10.35
C LEU A 227 -2.35 12.34 -10.83
N PRO A 228 -2.53 13.60 -11.28
CA PRO A 228 -3.85 14.13 -11.62
C PRO A 228 -4.56 13.31 -12.70
N SER A 229 -3.84 12.87 -13.74
CA SER A 229 -4.37 11.99 -14.80
C SER A 229 -4.88 10.62 -14.32
N ARG A 230 -4.67 10.29 -13.04
CA ARG A 230 -5.13 9.05 -12.40
C ARG A 230 -6.08 9.29 -11.25
N GLY A 231 -6.39 10.54 -10.93
CA GLY A 231 -7.22 10.90 -9.78
C GLY A 231 -6.58 10.53 -8.44
N VAL A 232 -5.25 10.50 -8.34
CA VAL A 232 -4.52 10.03 -7.16
C VAL A 232 -3.69 11.14 -6.56
N SER A 233 -3.69 11.20 -5.23
CA SER A 233 -2.76 12.04 -4.47
C SER A 233 -2.33 11.36 -3.17
N ALA A 234 -1.18 11.77 -2.64
CA ALA A 234 -0.72 11.37 -1.33
C ALA A 234 -0.15 12.57 -0.58
N VAL A 235 -0.42 12.63 0.71
CA VAL A 235 0.22 13.55 1.65
C VAL A 235 1.12 12.70 2.55
N LEU A 236 2.40 12.96 2.49
CA LEU A 236 3.42 12.19 3.19
C LEU A 236 4.32 13.11 4.00
N PRO A 237 4.76 12.73 5.19
CA PRO A 237 5.74 13.51 5.93
C PRO A 237 7.05 13.56 5.12
N ALA A 238 7.66 14.73 5.00
CA ALA A 238 8.98 14.86 4.41
C ALA A 238 10.04 14.11 5.25
N ARG A 239 9.79 14.04 6.57
CA ARG A 239 10.61 13.30 7.54
C ARG A 239 9.74 12.61 8.57
N ILE A 240 10.18 11.44 9.00
CA ILE A 240 9.62 10.73 10.15
C ILE A 240 10.66 10.74 11.27
N LEU A 241 10.33 11.38 12.38
CA LEU A 241 11.20 11.46 13.53
C LEU A 241 11.09 10.20 14.39
N ALA A 242 12.20 9.80 15.00
CA ALA A 242 12.22 8.65 15.89
C ALA A 242 11.24 8.83 17.07
N ALA A 243 10.47 7.78 17.36
CA ALA A 243 9.49 7.74 18.44
C ALA A 243 8.39 8.82 18.37
N GLN A 244 8.12 9.36 17.18
CA GLN A 244 7.01 10.27 16.95
C GLN A 244 6.05 9.67 15.92
N PRO A 245 4.73 9.76 16.16
CA PRO A 245 3.74 9.38 15.16
C PRO A 245 3.84 10.28 13.92
N ALA A 246 3.72 9.65 12.75
CA ALA A 246 3.65 10.33 11.48
C ALA A 246 2.43 9.84 10.71
N LEU A 247 1.73 10.76 10.05
CA LEU A 247 0.53 10.45 9.26
C LEU A 247 0.90 10.36 7.78
N LEU A 248 0.50 9.25 7.15
CA LEU A 248 0.58 9.04 5.72
C LEU A 248 -0.86 8.98 5.17
N THR A 249 -1.13 9.73 4.11
CA THR A 249 -2.46 9.74 3.48
C THR A 249 -2.35 9.38 2.02
N LEU A 250 -3.17 8.44 1.56
CA LEU A 250 -3.43 8.12 0.16
C LEU A 250 -4.88 8.47 -0.15
N SER A 251 -5.11 9.28 -1.17
CA SER A 251 -6.45 9.63 -1.64
C SER A 251 -6.59 9.29 -3.11
N TRP A 252 -7.71 8.69 -3.49
CA TRP A 252 -8.02 8.30 -4.85
C TRP A 252 -9.47 8.57 -5.19
N GLN A 253 -9.69 9.20 -6.34
CA GLN A 253 -11.00 9.43 -6.94
C GLN A 253 -11.21 8.50 -8.13
N PRO A 254 -11.78 7.30 -7.94
CA PRO A 254 -12.09 6.40 -9.07
C PRO A 254 -13.16 6.98 -10.01
N THR A 255 -14.02 7.84 -9.50
CA THR A 255 -15.02 8.59 -10.26
C THR A 255 -15.17 10.01 -9.71
N ALA A 256 -15.75 10.93 -10.47
CA ALA A 256 -15.94 12.33 -10.06
C ALA A 256 -16.74 12.52 -8.74
N GLY A 257 -17.54 11.54 -8.36
CA GLY A 257 -18.39 11.62 -7.15
C GLY A 257 -17.99 10.64 -6.03
N THR A 258 -16.90 9.91 -6.18
CA THR A 258 -16.46 8.92 -5.18
C THR A 258 -15.00 9.12 -4.83
N THR A 259 -14.70 9.09 -3.55
CA THR A 259 -13.33 9.16 -3.04
C THR A 259 -13.06 8.03 -2.06
N LEU A 260 -11.93 7.38 -2.24
CA LEU A 260 -11.33 6.47 -1.27
C LEU A 260 -10.15 7.17 -0.64
N ARG A 261 -10.12 7.24 0.70
CA ARG A 261 -9.03 7.83 1.44
C ARG A 261 -8.53 6.86 2.50
N LEU A 262 -7.24 6.55 2.44
CA LEU A 262 -6.55 5.76 3.44
C LEU A 262 -5.61 6.67 4.22
N GLU A 263 -5.70 6.61 5.54
CA GLU A 263 -4.85 7.33 6.48
C GLU A 263 -4.17 6.31 7.38
N ALA A 264 -2.85 6.37 7.46
CA ALA A 264 -2.06 5.48 8.30
C ALA A 264 -1.20 6.30 9.26
N SER A 265 -1.42 6.12 10.55
CA SER A 265 -0.53 6.62 11.58
C SER A 265 0.55 5.59 11.86
N VAL A 266 1.80 5.96 11.65
CA VAL A 266 2.96 5.09 11.84
C VAL A 266 3.94 5.71 12.83
N GLU A 267 4.66 4.86 13.57
CA GLU A 267 5.77 5.27 14.40
C GLU A 267 7.04 4.60 13.86
N ALA A 268 8.04 5.40 13.52
CA ALA A 268 9.35 4.89 13.15
C ALA A 268 10.19 4.68 14.40
N LEU A 269 11.05 3.68 14.35
CA LEU A 269 12.12 3.34 15.28
C LEU A 269 12.11 4.10 16.62
N GLY A 270 11.54 3.52 17.67
CA GLY A 270 11.63 4.06 19.03
C GLY A 270 12.95 3.64 19.70
N ARG A 271 13.52 4.52 20.54
CA ARG A 271 14.59 4.11 21.47
C ARG A 271 13.94 3.46 22.69
N SER A 272 14.05 2.15 22.83
CA SER A 272 13.76 1.48 24.09
C SER A 272 15.04 1.48 24.95
N VAL A 273 15.05 2.25 26.03
CA VAL A 273 16.12 2.18 27.02
C VAL A 273 15.83 0.97 27.90
N VAL A 274 16.46 -0.15 27.59
CA VAL A 274 16.51 -1.27 28.55
C VAL A 274 17.58 -0.94 29.59
N SER A 275 17.17 -0.75 30.84
CA SER A 275 17.98 -0.26 31.95
C SER A 275 18.99 -1.26 32.51
N THR A 276 19.49 -2.19 31.72
CA THR A 276 20.60 -3.06 32.11
C THR A 276 21.64 -3.04 31.00
N GLU A 277 22.71 -2.32 31.28
CA GLU A 277 24.00 -2.30 30.55
C GLU A 277 23.90 -1.82 29.08
N SER A 278 23.94 -0.51 28.87
CA SER A 278 24.47 0.20 27.68
C SER A 278 24.05 -0.23 26.26
N SER A 279 23.07 -1.08 26.07
CA SER A 279 22.59 -1.42 24.73
C SER A 279 21.26 -0.71 24.41
N THR A 280 21.33 0.25 23.51
CA THR A 280 20.12 0.88 22.95
C THR A 280 19.46 -0.12 21.99
N VAL A 281 18.39 -0.75 22.41
CA VAL A 281 17.58 -1.58 21.52
C VAL A 281 16.63 -0.66 20.75
N MET A 282 16.72 -0.68 19.43
CA MET A 282 15.79 0.03 18.55
C MET A 282 14.51 -0.78 18.45
N SER A 283 13.40 -0.22 18.86
CA SER A 283 12.08 -0.83 18.61
C SER A 283 11.77 -0.81 17.10
N PRO A 284 11.24 -1.89 16.54
CA PRO A 284 10.87 -1.90 15.13
C PRO A 284 9.77 -0.85 14.86
N PRO A 285 9.73 -0.30 13.64
CA PRO A 285 8.65 0.61 13.26
C PRO A 285 7.31 -0.13 13.31
N ARG A 286 6.25 0.58 13.67
CA ARG A 286 4.91 -0.01 13.81
C ARG A 286 3.82 0.89 13.25
N LEU A 287 2.76 0.26 12.78
CA LEU A 287 1.49 0.91 12.48
C LEU A 287 0.75 1.15 13.80
N LEU A 288 0.26 2.36 14.01
CA LEU A 288 -0.53 2.73 15.19
C LEU A 288 -2.03 2.70 14.89
N GLU A 289 -2.42 3.20 13.72
CA GLU A 289 -3.81 3.26 13.29
C GLU A 289 -3.87 3.20 11.76
N LEU A 290 -4.89 2.54 11.25
CA LEU A 290 -5.25 2.53 9.83
C LEU A 290 -6.71 2.90 9.68
N THR A 291 -6.98 3.96 8.95
CA THR A 291 -8.33 4.39 8.63
C THR A 291 -8.55 4.36 7.12
N VAL A 292 -9.67 3.79 6.69
CA VAL A 292 -10.10 3.80 5.30
C VAL A 292 -11.51 4.37 5.22
N SER A 293 -11.67 5.44 4.45
CA SER A 293 -12.95 6.09 4.21
C SER A 293 -13.36 5.90 2.75
N GLU A 294 -14.60 5.50 2.54
CA GLU A 294 -15.27 5.53 1.24
C GLU A 294 -16.33 6.61 1.30
N LEU A 295 -16.13 7.67 0.54
CA LEU A 295 -16.92 8.88 0.61
C LEU A 295 -17.54 9.19 -0.75
N ARG A 296 -18.74 9.73 -0.72
CA ARG A 296 -19.46 10.24 -1.88
C ARG A 296 -19.73 11.73 -1.70
N ARG A 297 -19.70 12.46 -2.80
CA ARG A 297 -20.01 13.89 -2.80
C ARG A 297 -21.48 14.07 -2.46
N GLU A 298 -21.78 14.98 -1.52
CA GLU A 298 -23.14 15.38 -1.16
C GLU A 298 -23.75 16.35 -2.19
#